data_e4808d8fb3c164f1325f03929bdd9d58
#
_entry.id   e4808d8fb3c164f1325f03929bdd9d58
#
_cell.length_a   1.000
_cell.length_b   1.000
_cell.length_c   1.000
_cell.angle_alpha   90.00
_cell.angle_beta   90.00
_cell.angle_gamma   90.00
#
_symmetry.space_group_name_H-M   'P 1'
#
loop_
_entity.id
_entity.type
_entity.pdbx_description
1 polymer ?
#
loop_
_entity_poly.entity_id
_entity_poly.type
_entity_poly.pdbx_seq_one_letter_code
_entity_poly.pdbx_strand_id
1 'polypeptide(L)'
;MSEHLRQRQLKDADGTRQKLSYPDLPEPLLVGTYDNHTHLEIADGDQPMNYQDHLALANQVGILGAVQVGVTLKSSKWSAEVAASDPRLLAAVAIHPNEAARYESMQALDVDIDGIADLASQERVRAIGETGLDFFRTESDQGKSFQQHSFERHIQIAKDFGLALQIHDRDAHEQVVETLQKVGAPEKVVFHCYSGDIQLAKICAEHGWYTSFAGNITIKRNQHLRDSFRHMPKDLILVETDAPFLTPEPLRGRPNAPYLVPITVRFMAAELGMDANELSGQLAKNTVAVYGSWGS
;
A
#
# COMPACT_ATOMS: atom_id res chain seq x y z
N MET A 1 -18.92 8.95 8.48
CA MET A 1 -19.18 7.53 8.14
C MET A 1 -18.64 7.32 6.74
N SER A 2 -17.81 6.30 6.51
CA SER A 2 -17.27 6.05 5.19
C SER A 2 -18.41 5.67 4.23
N GLU A 3 -18.45 6.33 3.06
CA GLU A 3 -19.47 6.06 2.03
C GLU A 3 -19.21 4.74 1.28
N HIS A 4 -18.11 4.07 1.56
CA HIS A 4 -17.67 2.86 0.88
C HIS A 4 -17.54 1.70 1.84
N LEU A 5 -18.61 0.89 1.94
CA LEU A 5 -18.54 -0.42 2.60
C LEU A 5 -17.97 -1.45 1.61
N ARG A 6 -16.93 -2.17 2.02
CA ARG A 6 -16.38 -3.26 1.23
C ARG A 6 -17.44 -4.33 0.97
N GLN A 7 -17.74 -4.58 -0.31
CA GLN A 7 -18.61 -5.69 -0.68
C GLN A 7 -17.84 -7.01 -0.53
N ARG A 8 -18.35 -7.89 0.34
CA ARG A 8 -17.78 -9.23 0.57
C ARG A 8 -18.77 -10.32 0.16
N GLN A 9 -18.23 -11.44 -0.30
CA GLN A 9 -19.00 -12.69 -0.30
C GLN A 9 -19.17 -13.14 1.14
N LEU A 10 -20.42 -13.29 1.59
CA LEU A 10 -20.75 -13.67 2.97
C LEU A 10 -20.55 -15.17 3.26
N LYS A 11 -20.26 -15.96 2.23
CA LYS A 11 -20.00 -17.40 2.33
C LYS A 11 -18.81 -17.79 1.47
N ASP A 12 -18.01 -18.67 1.99
CA ASP A 12 -16.95 -19.34 1.23
C ASP A 12 -17.53 -20.30 0.18
N ALA A 13 -16.68 -20.79 -0.73
CA ALA A 13 -17.08 -21.70 -1.80
C ALA A 13 -17.73 -23.01 -1.29
N ASP A 14 -17.43 -23.42 -0.05
CA ASP A 14 -18.00 -24.56 0.65
C ASP A 14 -19.31 -24.24 1.41
N GLY A 15 -19.78 -22.98 1.34
CA GLY A 15 -20.98 -22.52 2.03
C GLY A 15 -20.77 -22.08 3.48
N THR A 16 -19.55 -22.15 4.01
CA THR A 16 -19.23 -21.68 5.36
C THR A 16 -19.37 -20.17 5.44
N ARG A 17 -20.05 -19.67 6.48
CA ARG A 17 -20.23 -18.21 6.69
C ARG A 17 -18.90 -17.60 7.11
N GLN A 18 -18.47 -16.58 6.39
CA GLN A 18 -17.27 -15.82 6.74
C GLN A 18 -17.42 -15.11 8.09
N LYS A 19 -16.34 -15.08 8.86
CA LYS A 19 -16.26 -14.31 10.10
C LYS A 19 -15.97 -12.84 9.76
N LEU A 20 -16.97 -11.98 9.89
CA LEU A 20 -16.87 -10.57 9.58
C LEU A 20 -16.48 -9.68 10.78
N SER A 21 -16.31 -10.28 11.96
CA SER A 21 -15.74 -9.56 13.11
C SER A 21 -14.26 -9.33 12.96
N TYR A 22 -13.80 -8.16 13.34
CA TYR A 22 -12.36 -7.87 13.39
C TYR A 22 -11.62 -8.88 14.27
N PRO A 23 -10.38 -9.28 13.92
CA PRO A 23 -9.55 -10.13 14.76
C PRO A 23 -9.20 -9.48 16.11
N ASP A 24 -8.86 -10.31 17.11
CA ASP A 24 -8.29 -9.82 18.35
C ASP A 24 -6.90 -9.22 18.10
N LEU A 25 -6.46 -8.34 19.00
CA LEU A 25 -5.12 -7.76 18.94
C LEU A 25 -4.05 -8.86 19.02
N PRO A 26 -3.07 -8.84 18.11
CA PRO A 26 -1.90 -9.71 18.23
C PRO A 26 -1.00 -9.27 19.38
N GLU A 27 -0.04 -10.12 19.74
CA GLU A 27 1.01 -9.73 20.67
C GLU A 27 1.77 -8.50 20.17
N PRO A 28 2.01 -7.46 21.02
CA PRO A 28 2.69 -6.24 20.59
C PRO A 28 4.14 -6.47 20.15
N LEU A 29 4.62 -5.68 19.19
CA LEU A 29 6.04 -5.49 18.91
C LEU A 29 6.64 -4.58 19.97
N LEU A 30 7.78 -4.98 20.57
CA LEU A 30 8.48 -4.15 21.56
C LEU A 30 9.24 -3.00 20.91
N VAL A 31 9.69 -3.19 19.68
CA VAL A 31 10.24 -2.14 18.81
C VAL A 31 9.19 -1.85 17.75
N GLY A 32 8.69 -0.62 17.71
CA GLY A 32 7.59 -0.24 16.83
C GLY A 32 8.01 -0.10 15.36
N THR A 33 7.02 -0.21 14.47
CA THR A 33 7.15 0.05 13.04
C THR A 33 5.90 0.78 12.52
N TYR A 34 5.73 0.86 11.21
CA TYR A 34 4.65 1.57 10.55
C TYR A 34 3.89 0.65 9.59
N ASP A 35 2.66 1.02 9.28
CA ASP A 35 1.90 0.44 8.16
C ASP A 35 2.09 1.32 6.93
N ASN A 36 2.80 0.83 5.92
CA ASN A 36 3.18 1.65 4.77
C ASN A 36 2.07 1.84 3.74
N HIS A 37 0.94 1.13 3.87
CA HIS A 37 -0.18 1.23 2.93
C HIS A 37 -1.48 0.71 3.54
N THR A 38 -2.47 1.59 3.68
CA THR A 38 -3.80 1.24 4.20
C THR A 38 -4.88 2.17 3.65
N HIS A 39 -6.12 1.67 3.56
CA HIS A 39 -7.30 2.40 3.08
C HIS A 39 -8.34 2.52 4.21
N LEU A 40 -8.09 3.42 5.16
CA LEU A 40 -8.94 3.59 6.35
C LEU A 40 -10.31 4.24 6.05
N GLU A 41 -10.50 4.78 4.84
CA GLU A 41 -11.79 5.27 4.36
C GLU A 41 -12.74 4.15 3.96
N ILE A 42 -12.23 2.93 3.73
CA ILE A 42 -13.03 1.79 3.32
C ILE A 42 -13.53 1.04 4.56
N ALA A 43 -14.81 1.17 4.85
CA ALA A 43 -15.44 0.42 5.93
C ALA A 43 -15.49 -1.09 5.62
N ASP A 44 -15.27 -1.93 6.62
CA ASP A 44 -15.31 -3.39 6.48
C ASP A 44 -15.89 -4.05 7.74
N GLY A 45 -16.27 -5.32 7.61
CA GLY A 45 -16.77 -6.12 8.72
C GLY A 45 -18.23 -5.86 9.08
N ASP A 46 -18.70 -6.57 10.12
CA ASP A 46 -20.05 -6.46 10.68
C ASP A 46 -20.22 -5.25 11.62
N GLN A 47 -19.11 -4.75 12.16
CA GLN A 47 -19.03 -3.54 12.97
C GLN A 47 -17.87 -2.68 12.47
N PRO A 48 -18.07 -1.87 11.41
CA PRO A 48 -17.02 -1.02 10.85
C PRO A 48 -16.44 -0.06 11.88
N MET A 49 -15.11 0.02 11.94
CA MET A 49 -14.39 0.96 12.81
C MET A 49 -14.09 2.26 12.04
N ASN A 50 -14.03 3.38 12.76
CA ASN A 50 -13.49 4.61 12.21
C ASN A 50 -11.95 4.57 12.20
N TYR A 51 -11.31 5.50 11.50
CA TYR A 51 -9.85 5.51 11.37
C TYR A 51 -9.13 5.76 12.70
N GLN A 52 -9.72 6.56 13.61
CA GLN A 52 -9.14 6.84 14.91
C GLN A 52 -9.05 5.58 15.78
N ASP A 53 -10.09 4.74 15.75
CA ASP A 53 -10.12 3.47 16.47
C ASP A 53 -9.09 2.48 15.89
N HIS A 54 -8.97 2.41 14.55
CA HIS A 54 -7.92 1.63 13.89
C HIS A 54 -6.52 2.03 14.38
N LEU A 55 -6.23 3.33 14.42
CA LEU A 55 -4.93 3.84 14.85
C LEU A 55 -4.70 3.69 16.35
N ALA A 56 -5.76 3.79 17.17
CA ALA A 56 -5.65 3.56 18.60
C ALA A 56 -5.31 2.11 18.93
N LEU A 57 -5.93 1.15 18.24
CA LEU A 57 -5.61 -0.27 18.37
C LEU A 57 -4.22 -0.60 17.80
N ALA A 58 -3.85 -0.02 16.66
CA ALA A 58 -2.53 -0.18 16.06
C ALA A 58 -1.40 0.28 16.99
N ASN A 59 -1.58 1.40 17.67
CA ASN A 59 -0.60 1.90 18.64
C ASN A 59 -0.39 0.95 19.83
N GLN A 60 -1.44 0.26 20.30
CA GLN A 60 -1.34 -0.74 21.39
C GLN A 60 -0.44 -1.93 21.04
N VAL A 61 -0.25 -2.21 19.77
CA VAL A 61 0.56 -3.34 19.29
C VAL A 61 1.89 -2.93 18.64
N GLY A 62 2.29 -1.66 18.87
CA GLY A 62 3.59 -1.15 18.40
C GLY A 62 3.58 -0.63 16.97
N ILE A 63 2.43 -0.27 16.40
CA ILE A 63 2.37 0.42 15.12
C ILE A 63 2.30 1.93 15.38
N LEU A 64 3.38 2.62 14.98
CA LEU A 64 3.64 4.02 15.31
C LEU A 64 2.83 5.01 14.46
N GLY A 65 2.44 4.57 13.27
CA GLY A 65 1.66 5.35 12.33
C GLY A 65 1.40 4.57 11.05
N ALA A 66 0.65 5.19 10.13
CA ALA A 66 0.29 4.57 8.86
C ALA A 66 0.33 5.57 7.70
N VAL A 67 0.57 5.07 6.49
CA VAL A 67 0.35 5.81 5.24
C VAL A 67 -1.07 5.52 4.76
N GLN A 68 -1.94 6.54 4.85
CA GLN A 68 -3.29 6.49 4.34
C GLN A 68 -3.28 6.78 2.84
N VAL A 69 -3.86 5.91 2.04
CA VAL A 69 -3.72 5.92 0.58
C VAL A 69 -5.05 6.21 -0.11
N GLY A 70 -5.06 7.26 -0.95
CA GLY A 70 -6.18 7.60 -1.81
C GLY A 70 -6.10 6.88 -3.17
N VAL A 71 -7.26 6.55 -3.74
CA VAL A 71 -7.38 5.83 -5.03
C VAL A 71 -8.16 6.62 -6.09
N THR A 72 -8.78 7.73 -5.70
CA THR A 72 -9.49 8.71 -6.53
C THR A 72 -9.16 10.10 -6.03
N LEU A 73 -9.45 11.16 -6.79
CA LEU A 73 -9.30 12.53 -6.29
C LEU A 73 -10.09 12.76 -5.00
N LYS A 74 -11.31 12.18 -4.87
CA LYS A 74 -12.14 12.30 -3.66
C LYS A 74 -11.48 11.65 -2.46
N SER A 75 -11.04 10.40 -2.57
CA SER A 75 -10.37 9.70 -1.45
C SER A 75 -8.98 10.27 -1.15
N SER A 76 -8.27 10.79 -2.15
CA SER A 76 -6.99 11.49 -1.98
C SER A 76 -7.15 12.78 -1.18
N LYS A 77 -8.21 13.57 -1.44
CA LYS A 77 -8.55 14.75 -0.62
C LYS A 77 -8.78 14.35 0.84
N TRP A 78 -9.61 13.33 1.07
CA TRP A 78 -9.86 12.83 2.42
C TRP A 78 -8.57 12.32 3.10
N SER A 79 -7.72 11.58 2.37
CA SER A 79 -6.43 11.08 2.89
C SER A 79 -5.52 12.23 3.33
N ALA A 80 -5.42 13.29 2.53
CA ALA A 80 -4.64 14.48 2.88
C ALA A 80 -5.24 15.22 4.10
N GLU A 81 -6.57 15.35 4.18
CA GLU A 81 -7.28 16.01 5.30
C GLU A 81 -7.07 15.27 6.62
N VAL A 82 -7.22 13.93 6.65
CA VAL A 82 -7.03 13.16 7.87
C VAL A 82 -5.56 13.12 8.31
N ALA A 83 -4.62 13.06 7.36
CA ALA A 83 -3.20 13.12 7.66
C ALA A 83 -2.79 14.51 8.21
N ALA A 84 -3.40 15.59 7.75
CA ALA A 84 -3.20 16.91 8.32
C ALA A 84 -3.75 17.04 9.74
N SER A 85 -4.77 16.24 10.11
CA SER A 85 -5.48 16.32 11.40
C SER A 85 -4.95 15.32 12.44
N ASP A 86 -4.30 14.22 12.03
CA ASP A 86 -3.81 13.17 12.91
C ASP A 86 -2.31 12.91 12.68
N PRO A 87 -1.44 13.20 13.67
CA PRO A 87 0.01 13.07 13.51
C PRO A 87 0.48 11.62 13.30
N ARG A 88 -0.38 10.63 13.52
CA ARG A 88 -0.08 9.23 13.25
C ARG A 88 -0.21 8.85 11.77
N LEU A 89 -0.74 9.76 10.92
CA LEU A 89 -0.95 9.52 9.50
C LEU A 89 -0.01 10.36 8.62
N LEU A 90 0.47 9.76 7.56
CA LEU A 90 0.92 10.42 6.34
C LEU A 90 -0.03 10.04 5.21
N ALA A 91 -0.07 10.83 4.16
CA ALA A 91 -0.93 10.55 3.01
C ALA A 91 -0.12 10.19 1.76
N ALA A 92 -0.66 9.25 0.99
CA ALA A 92 -0.35 9.04 -0.42
C ALA A 92 -1.60 9.40 -1.24
N VAL A 93 -1.41 10.10 -2.36
CA VAL A 93 -2.50 10.64 -3.18
C VAL A 93 -2.28 10.30 -4.65
N ALA A 94 -3.30 9.74 -5.31
CA ALA A 94 -3.25 9.42 -6.74
C ALA A 94 -4.63 9.02 -7.28
N ILE A 95 -4.65 8.71 -8.58
CA ILE A 95 -5.72 7.97 -9.25
C ILE A 95 -5.22 6.55 -9.49
N HIS A 96 -5.84 5.57 -8.83
CA HIS A 96 -5.51 4.15 -8.97
C HIS A 96 -5.72 3.67 -10.42
N PRO A 97 -4.91 2.76 -10.98
CA PRO A 97 -5.02 2.32 -12.36
C PRO A 97 -6.42 1.80 -12.74
N ASN A 98 -7.10 1.06 -11.86
CA ASN A 98 -8.44 0.59 -12.13
C ASN A 98 -9.50 1.71 -12.18
N GLU A 99 -9.26 2.82 -11.49
CA GLU A 99 -10.11 4.01 -11.57
C GLU A 99 -9.76 4.83 -12.82
N ALA A 100 -8.47 5.00 -13.15
CA ALA A 100 -8.04 5.68 -14.37
C ALA A 100 -8.66 5.04 -15.63
N ALA A 101 -8.73 3.70 -15.68
CA ALA A 101 -9.32 2.96 -16.79
C ALA A 101 -10.84 3.20 -17.01
N ARG A 102 -11.53 3.80 -16.04
CA ARG A 102 -12.99 4.04 -16.06
C ARG A 102 -13.38 5.44 -16.51
N TYR A 103 -12.42 6.33 -16.71
CA TYR A 103 -12.72 7.69 -17.14
C TYR A 103 -13.32 7.70 -18.56
N GLU A 104 -14.24 8.63 -18.80
CA GLU A 104 -14.91 8.78 -20.10
C GLU A 104 -13.99 9.37 -21.16
N SER A 105 -13.00 10.17 -20.74
CA SER A 105 -12.03 10.81 -21.62
C SER A 105 -10.70 11.08 -20.91
N MET A 106 -9.63 11.19 -21.69
CA MET A 106 -8.31 11.59 -21.20
C MET A 106 -8.35 12.97 -20.54
N GLN A 107 -9.13 13.90 -21.10
CA GLN A 107 -9.28 15.24 -20.53
C GLN A 107 -9.92 15.22 -19.13
N ALA A 108 -10.94 14.37 -18.91
CA ALA A 108 -11.54 14.24 -17.59
C ALA A 108 -10.57 13.64 -16.57
N LEU A 109 -9.76 12.66 -17.00
CA LEU A 109 -8.69 12.09 -16.19
C LEU A 109 -7.61 13.12 -15.84
N ASP A 110 -7.19 13.94 -16.81
CA ASP A 110 -6.20 14.99 -16.59
C ASP A 110 -6.66 16.05 -15.57
N VAL A 111 -7.94 16.43 -15.58
CA VAL A 111 -8.51 17.35 -14.59
C VAL A 111 -8.36 16.82 -13.17
N ASP A 112 -8.65 15.53 -12.96
CA ASP A 112 -8.50 14.92 -11.64
C ASP A 112 -7.03 14.70 -11.26
N ILE A 113 -6.14 14.39 -12.22
CA ILE A 113 -4.69 14.30 -11.99
C ILE A 113 -4.11 15.67 -11.61
N ASP A 114 -4.57 16.77 -12.23
CA ASP A 114 -4.16 18.12 -11.83
C ASP A 114 -4.60 18.42 -10.39
N GLY A 115 -5.80 17.94 -9.98
CA GLY A 115 -6.23 17.98 -8.58
C GLY A 115 -5.35 17.15 -7.62
N ILE A 116 -4.77 16.05 -8.09
CA ILE A 116 -3.76 15.30 -7.30
C ILE A 116 -2.47 16.11 -7.16
N ALA A 117 -2.02 16.79 -8.23
CA ALA A 117 -0.84 17.66 -8.17
C ALA A 117 -1.01 18.80 -7.15
N ASP A 118 -2.21 19.39 -7.05
CA ASP A 118 -2.52 20.41 -6.04
C ASP A 118 -2.36 19.85 -4.60
N LEU A 119 -2.78 18.59 -4.37
CA LEU A 119 -2.63 17.93 -3.06
C LEU A 119 -1.17 17.61 -2.73
N ALA A 120 -0.32 17.34 -3.72
CA ALA A 120 1.07 16.96 -3.54
C ALA A 120 1.91 18.03 -2.79
N SER A 121 1.47 19.28 -2.79
CA SER A 121 2.12 20.39 -2.06
C SER A 121 1.86 20.41 -0.56
N GLN A 122 0.91 19.61 -0.05
CA GLN A 122 0.54 19.60 1.37
C GLN A 122 1.59 18.87 2.21
N GLU A 123 1.94 19.43 3.36
CA GLU A 123 3.04 18.96 4.21
C GLU A 123 2.95 17.48 4.60
N ARG A 124 1.73 16.96 4.86
CA ARG A 124 1.53 15.57 5.28
C ARG A 124 1.33 14.60 4.10
N VAL A 125 1.30 15.09 2.87
CA VAL A 125 1.36 14.25 1.66
C VAL A 125 2.83 13.91 1.41
N ARG A 126 3.18 12.62 1.47
CA ARG A 126 4.56 12.13 1.39
C ARG A 126 4.79 11.18 0.23
N ALA A 127 3.73 10.82 -0.48
CA ALA A 127 3.83 9.98 -1.66
C ALA A 127 2.77 10.33 -2.71
N ILE A 128 3.11 10.08 -3.96
CA ILE A 128 2.17 9.91 -5.06
C ILE A 128 1.90 8.42 -5.16
N GLY A 129 0.65 8.04 -4.93
CA GLY A 129 0.20 6.64 -4.90
C GLY A 129 -1.21 6.53 -4.26
N GLU A 130 -1.88 5.48 -4.58
CA GLU A 130 -1.56 4.29 -5.35
C GLU A 130 -1.74 4.54 -6.85
N THR A 131 -0.69 4.37 -7.64
CA THR A 131 -0.69 4.55 -9.10
C THR A 131 0.07 3.40 -9.78
N GLY A 132 -0.01 3.26 -11.08
CA GLY A 132 0.70 2.19 -11.79
C GLY A 132 -0.18 1.49 -12.82
N LEU A 133 -0.03 0.16 -12.97
CA LEU A 133 -0.71 -0.63 -14.00
C LEU A 133 -1.37 -1.89 -13.41
N ASP A 134 -2.60 -2.19 -13.87
CA ASP A 134 -3.33 -3.43 -13.53
C ASP A 134 -3.91 -4.05 -14.82
N PHE A 135 -3.17 -4.96 -15.42
CA PHE A 135 -3.60 -5.66 -16.63
C PHE A 135 -4.42 -6.91 -16.32
N PHE A 136 -4.49 -7.33 -15.05
CA PHE A 136 -5.38 -8.38 -14.63
C PHE A 136 -6.86 -7.95 -14.67
N ARG A 137 -7.14 -6.69 -14.28
CA ARG A 137 -8.52 -6.16 -14.23
C ARG A 137 -8.90 -5.34 -15.45
N THR A 138 -7.92 -4.85 -16.20
CA THR A 138 -8.14 -4.00 -17.36
C THR A 138 -7.64 -4.70 -18.62
N GLU A 139 -8.58 -5.20 -19.43
CA GLU A 139 -8.29 -5.93 -20.67
C GLU A 139 -8.27 -5.01 -21.90
N SER A 140 -9.09 -3.93 -21.89
CA SER A 140 -9.25 -3.05 -23.06
C SER A 140 -8.01 -2.18 -23.30
N ASP A 141 -7.65 -2.02 -24.57
CA ASP A 141 -6.52 -1.16 -24.97
C ASP A 141 -6.73 0.30 -24.55
N GLN A 142 -7.96 0.80 -24.61
CA GLN A 142 -8.29 2.15 -24.13
C GLN A 142 -8.03 2.28 -22.63
N GLY A 143 -8.49 1.33 -21.82
CA GLY A 143 -8.28 1.35 -20.37
C GLY A 143 -6.78 1.27 -20.01
N LYS A 144 -6.02 0.42 -20.72
CA LYS A 144 -4.56 0.33 -20.56
C LYS A 144 -3.86 1.63 -20.96
N SER A 145 -4.31 2.30 -22.01
CA SER A 145 -3.79 3.60 -22.42
C SER A 145 -4.05 4.68 -21.37
N PHE A 146 -5.21 4.66 -20.71
CA PHE A 146 -5.53 5.60 -19.63
C PHE A 146 -4.69 5.34 -18.38
N GLN A 147 -4.48 4.07 -18.01
CA GLN A 147 -3.56 3.69 -16.94
C GLN A 147 -2.14 4.17 -17.22
N GLN A 148 -1.63 3.91 -18.42
CA GLN A 148 -0.29 4.32 -18.84
C GLN A 148 -0.10 5.84 -18.76
N HIS A 149 -1.06 6.61 -19.30
CA HIS A 149 -1.04 8.06 -19.23
C HIS A 149 -1.05 8.56 -17.78
N SER A 150 -1.98 8.06 -16.97
CA SER A 150 -2.07 8.38 -15.55
C SER A 150 -0.77 8.09 -14.81
N PHE A 151 -0.18 6.92 -15.03
CA PHE A 151 1.07 6.51 -14.40
C PHE A 151 2.24 7.44 -14.78
N GLU A 152 2.42 7.75 -16.08
CA GLU A 152 3.46 8.69 -16.54
C GLU A 152 3.28 10.10 -15.91
N ARG A 153 2.04 10.59 -15.79
CA ARG A 153 1.74 11.85 -15.12
C ARG A 153 2.05 11.83 -13.62
N HIS A 154 1.68 10.76 -12.92
CA HIS A 154 1.98 10.59 -11.49
C HIS A 154 3.48 10.47 -11.22
N ILE A 155 4.25 9.78 -12.09
CA ILE A 155 5.72 9.78 -12.01
C ILE A 155 6.27 11.21 -12.07
N GLN A 156 5.76 12.02 -13.00
CA GLN A 156 6.23 13.41 -13.15
C GLN A 156 5.87 14.24 -11.90
N ILE A 157 4.65 14.13 -11.38
CA ILE A 157 4.25 14.83 -10.13
C ILE A 157 5.16 14.41 -8.96
N ALA A 158 5.44 13.11 -8.80
CA ALA A 158 6.34 12.65 -7.75
C ALA A 158 7.73 13.28 -7.84
N LYS A 159 8.27 13.43 -9.06
CA LYS A 159 9.57 14.08 -9.32
C LYS A 159 9.52 15.57 -9.02
N ASP A 160 8.48 16.27 -9.48
CA ASP A 160 8.35 17.72 -9.33
C ASP A 160 8.23 18.16 -7.87
N PHE A 161 7.61 17.34 -7.03
CA PHE A 161 7.44 17.59 -5.59
C PHE A 161 8.46 16.85 -4.70
N GLY A 162 9.34 16.03 -5.26
CA GLY A 162 10.32 15.25 -4.49
C GLY A 162 9.68 14.21 -3.56
N LEU A 163 8.52 13.66 -3.95
CA LEU A 163 7.75 12.70 -3.18
C LEU A 163 8.09 11.25 -3.57
N ALA A 164 7.83 10.32 -2.66
CA ALA A 164 7.88 8.90 -2.98
C ALA A 164 6.79 8.52 -4.00
N LEU A 165 7.02 7.46 -4.78
CA LEU A 165 6.04 6.89 -5.70
C LEU A 165 5.62 5.51 -5.21
N GLN A 166 4.35 5.33 -4.83
CA GLN A 166 3.79 4.01 -4.48
C GLN A 166 3.10 3.38 -5.68
N ILE A 167 3.63 2.25 -6.13
CA ILE A 167 3.22 1.59 -7.36
C ILE A 167 2.35 0.38 -7.08
N HIS A 168 1.16 0.39 -7.68
CA HIS A 168 0.35 -0.79 -7.94
C HIS A 168 0.83 -1.49 -9.21
N ASP A 169 1.18 -2.76 -9.08
CA ASP A 169 1.65 -3.56 -10.20
C ASP A 169 0.97 -4.94 -10.20
N ARG A 170 0.12 -5.18 -11.18
CA ARG A 170 -0.57 -6.46 -11.32
C ARG A 170 -0.63 -6.93 -12.75
N ASP A 171 0.06 -8.04 -13.05
CA ASP A 171 0.20 -8.62 -14.39
C ASP A 171 0.74 -7.59 -15.42
N ALA A 172 1.61 -6.64 -14.95
CA ALA A 172 2.15 -5.54 -15.76
C ALA A 172 3.62 -5.22 -15.42
N HIS A 173 4.36 -6.15 -14.80
CA HIS A 173 5.70 -5.92 -14.25
C HIS A 173 6.69 -5.31 -15.27
N GLU A 174 6.74 -5.87 -16.48
CA GLU A 174 7.63 -5.39 -17.54
C GLU A 174 7.28 -3.96 -17.94
N GLN A 175 5.99 -3.66 -18.16
CA GLN A 175 5.51 -2.35 -18.58
C GLN A 175 5.71 -1.29 -17.47
N VAL A 176 5.58 -1.65 -16.20
CA VAL A 176 5.89 -0.76 -15.07
C VAL A 176 7.37 -0.39 -15.08
N VAL A 177 8.27 -1.38 -15.21
CA VAL A 177 9.73 -1.15 -15.25
C VAL A 177 10.12 -0.31 -16.47
N GLU A 178 9.61 -0.65 -17.66
CA GLU A 178 9.85 0.11 -18.89
C GLU A 178 9.40 1.56 -18.75
N THR A 179 8.23 1.80 -18.14
CA THR A 179 7.71 3.16 -17.91
C THR A 179 8.62 3.95 -16.98
N LEU A 180 9.06 3.36 -15.86
CA LEU A 180 9.99 3.99 -14.93
C LEU A 180 11.32 4.35 -15.60
N GLN A 181 11.83 3.47 -16.46
CA GLN A 181 13.07 3.71 -17.19
C GLN A 181 12.90 4.80 -18.26
N LYS A 182 11.79 4.80 -18.99
CA LYS A 182 11.48 5.76 -20.07
C LYS A 182 11.25 7.17 -19.54
N VAL A 183 10.44 7.30 -18.48
CA VAL A 183 10.04 8.62 -17.91
C VAL A 183 11.10 9.14 -16.95
N GLY A 184 11.94 8.25 -16.42
CA GLY A 184 12.87 8.49 -15.33
C GLY A 184 12.18 8.39 -13.97
N ALA A 185 12.54 7.36 -13.19
CA ALA A 185 11.99 7.12 -11.86
C ALA A 185 12.28 8.29 -10.90
N PRO A 186 11.38 8.60 -9.95
CA PRO A 186 11.70 9.52 -8.85
C PRO A 186 12.72 8.88 -7.89
N GLU A 187 13.26 9.66 -6.96
CA GLU A 187 14.30 9.19 -6.03
C GLU A 187 13.85 8.01 -5.17
N LYS A 188 12.58 8.00 -4.74
CA LYS A 188 11.98 6.96 -3.90
C LYS A 188 10.85 6.26 -4.64
N VAL A 189 11.04 4.99 -4.95
CA VAL A 189 10.03 4.12 -5.59
C VAL A 189 9.69 2.98 -4.65
N VAL A 190 8.41 2.71 -4.47
CA VAL A 190 7.88 1.61 -3.66
C VAL A 190 6.94 0.78 -4.50
N PHE A 191 7.28 -0.47 -4.73
CA PHE A 191 6.33 -1.47 -5.22
C PHE A 191 5.50 -1.94 -4.02
N HIS A 192 4.31 -1.36 -3.85
CA HIS A 192 3.41 -1.73 -2.78
C HIS A 192 2.80 -3.10 -3.05
N CYS A 193 2.36 -3.79 -2.00
CA CYS A 193 1.75 -5.13 -2.09
C CYS A 193 2.49 -6.04 -3.08
N TYR A 194 3.83 -6.08 -2.97
CA TYR A 194 4.72 -6.70 -3.94
C TYR A 194 4.14 -8.04 -4.45
N SER A 195 3.97 -8.15 -5.76
CA SER A 195 3.34 -9.28 -6.44
C SER A 195 4.27 -10.00 -7.44
N GLY A 196 5.47 -9.44 -7.66
CA GLY A 196 6.42 -9.94 -8.62
C GLY A 196 7.18 -11.20 -8.19
N ASP A 197 7.97 -11.69 -9.12
CA ASP A 197 8.89 -12.80 -8.92
C ASP A 197 10.29 -12.31 -8.51
N ILE A 198 11.24 -13.26 -8.42
CA ILE A 198 12.64 -12.96 -8.07
C ILE A 198 13.34 -12.11 -9.14
N GLN A 199 12.89 -12.09 -10.39
CA GLN A 199 13.51 -11.28 -11.43
C GLN A 199 13.17 -9.81 -11.23
N LEU A 200 11.89 -9.49 -10.95
CA LEU A 200 11.51 -8.13 -10.58
C LEU A 200 12.19 -7.69 -9.27
N ALA A 201 12.33 -8.59 -8.27
CA ALA A 201 13.04 -8.28 -7.03
C ALA A 201 14.52 -7.89 -7.29
N LYS A 202 15.20 -8.56 -8.21
CA LYS A 202 16.58 -8.18 -8.62
C LYS A 202 16.62 -6.79 -9.24
N ILE A 203 15.68 -6.48 -10.15
CA ILE A 203 15.59 -5.16 -10.77
C ILE A 203 15.34 -4.09 -9.70
N CYS A 204 14.42 -4.34 -8.75
CA CYS A 204 14.17 -3.42 -7.64
C CYS A 204 15.44 -3.20 -6.80
N ALA A 205 16.15 -4.27 -6.45
CA ALA A 205 17.39 -4.18 -5.67
C ALA A 205 18.49 -3.39 -6.42
N GLU A 206 18.68 -3.63 -7.72
CA GLU A 206 19.67 -2.93 -8.56
C GLU A 206 19.39 -1.43 -8.67
N HIS A 207 18.12 -1.03 -8.70
CA HIS A 207 17.70 0.38 -8.79
C HIS A 207 17.52 1.05 -7.42
N GLY A 208 17.66 0.34 -6.30
CA GLY A 208 17.39 0.86 -4.97
C GLY A 208 15.89 1.11 -4.71
N TRP A 209 15.00 0.40 -5.43
CA TRP A 209 13.56 0.50 -5.26
C TRP A 209 13.09 -0.40 -4.11
N TYR A 210 12.20 0.13 -3.30
CA TYR A 210 11.63 -0.59 -2.16
C TYR A 210 10.53 -1.55 -2.59
N THR A 211 10.44 -2.67 -1.87
CA THR A 211 9.34 -3.63 -2.00
C THR A 211 8.60 -3.74 -0.68
N SER A 212 7.28 -3.51 -0.69
CA SER A 212 6.45 -3.58 0.50
C SER A 212 5.62 -4.87 0.51
N PHE A 213 5.61 -5.56 1.64
CA PHE A 213 4.97 -6.87 1.77
C PHE A 213 3.78 -6.80 2.71
N ALA A 214 2.62 -7.25 2.19
CA ALA A 214 1.37 -7.34 2.94
C ALA A 214 1.14 -8.76 3.51
N GLY A 215 0.00 -8.96 4.15
CA GLY A 215 -0.39 -10.24 4.73
C GLY A 215 -0.44 -11.43 3.76
N ASN A 216 -0.51 -11.17 2.45
CA ASN A 216 -0.48 -12.21 1.40
C ASN A 216 0.84 -13.02 1.37
N ILE A 217 1.95 -12.51 1.91
CA ILE A 217 3.22 -13.26 2.04
C ILE A 217 3.06 -14.47 2.95
N THR A 218 2.14 -14.43 3.92
CA THR A 218 1.88 -15.51 4.86
C THR A 218 1.14 -16.70 4.22
N ILE A 219 0.52 -16.50 3.06
CA ILE A 219 -0.30 -17.52 2.38
C ILE A 219 0.60 -18.62 1.80
N LYS A 220 0.35 -19.88 2.19
CA LYS A 220 1.20 -21.01 1.81
C LYS A 220 1.51 -21.12 0.30
N ARG A 221 0.52 -20.87 -0.57
CA ARG A 221 0.68 -20.96 -2.03
C ARG A 221 1.59 -19.84 -2.62
N ASN A 222 1.82 -18.75 -1.90
CA ASN A 222 2.59 -17.60 -2.37
C ASN A 222 4.10 -17.77 -2.09
N GLN A 223 4.65 -18.93 -2.40
CA GLN A 223 6.08 -19.21 -2.22
C GLN A 223 6.97 -18.25 -3.01
N HIS A 224 6.56 -17.85 -4.20
CA HIS A 224 7.29 -16.88 -5.05
C HIS A 224 7.51 -15.54 -4.35
N LEU A 225 6.54 -15.06 -3.55
CA LEU A 225 6.70 -13.82 -2.77
C LEU A 225 7.77 -13.98 -1.69
N ARG A 226 7.81 -15.13 -1.00
CA ARG A 226 8.84 -15.41 0.01
C ARG A 226 10.23 -15.55 -0.60
N ASP A 227 10.33 -16.12 -1.81
CA ASP A 227 11.59 -16.24 -2.54
C ASP A 227 12.10 -14.85 -2.95
N SER A 228 11.22 -13.99 -3.46
CA SER A 228 11.52 -12.59 -3.77
C SER A 228 11.92 -11.80 -2.52
N PHE A 229 11.15 -11.93 -1.43
CA PHE A 229 11.41 -11.29 -0.15
C PHE A 229 12.81 -11.62 0.42
N ARG A 230 13.17 -12.91 0.42
CA ARG A 230 14.51 -13.35 0.90
C ARG A 230 15.66 -12.84 0.03
N HIS A 231 15.36 -12.47 -1.22
CA HIS A 231 16.36 -11.92 -2.14
C HIS A 231 16.60 -10.42 -1.95
N MET A 232 15.59 -9.69 -1.45
CA MET A 232 15.69 -8.25 -1.28
C MET A 232 16.69 -7.83 -0.20
N PRO A 233 17.50 -6.78 -0.43
CA PRO A 233 18.27 -6.13 0.63
C PRO A 233 17.35 -5.66 1.76
N LYS A 234 17.75 -5.90 3.02
CA LYS A 234 16.92 -5.60 4.19
C LYS A 234 16.57 -4.11 4.33
N ASP A 235 17.39 -3.23 3.80
CA ASP A 235 17.20 -1.78 3.77
C ASP A 235 16.26 -1.29 2.66
N LEU A 236 15.82 -2.20 1.78
CA LEU A 236 14.84 -1.94 0.72
C LEU A 236 13.49 -2.66 0.93
N ILE A 237 13.26 -3.20 2.14
CA ILE A 237 12.03 -3.90 2.47
C ILE A 237 11.12 -2.99 3.31
N LEU A 238 9.83 -3.01 3.03
CA LEU A 238 8.77 -2.38 3.81
C LEU A 238 7.71 -3.43 4.20
N VAL A 239 6.85 -3.07 5.14
CA VAL A 239 5.68 -3.86 5.55
C VAL A 239 4.43 -3.01 5.52
N GLU A 240 3.31 -3.62 5.17
CA GLU A 240 2.01 -2.96 5.09
C GLU A 240 0.88 -3.94 5.41
N THR A 241 -0.33 -3.42 5.53
CA THR A 241 -1.53 -4.25 5.58
C THR A 241 -2.27 -4.33 4.27
N ASP A 242 -2.31 -3.26 3.50
CA ASP A 242 -3.30 -3.04 2.44
C ASP A 242 -4.74 -3.20 2.98
N ALA A 243 -4.94 -2.81 4.25
CA ALA A 243 -6.25 -2.93 4.88
C ALA A 243 -7.30 -2.06 4.16
N PRO A 244 -8.53 -2.59 4.00
CA PRO A 244 -9.13 -3.77 4.63
C PRO A 244 -8.89 -5.10 3.88
N PHE A 245 -7.98 -5.14 2.93
CA PHE A 245 -7.67 -6.32 2.12
C PHE A 245 -6.54 -7.15 2.75
N LEU A 246 -6.24 -8.32 2.17
CA LEU A 246 -5.03 -9.13 2.37
C LEU A 246 -4.72 -9.56 3.81
N THR A 247 -5.75 -9.83 4.61
CA THR A 247 -5.61 -10.31 5.99
C THR A 247 -4.65 -11.50 6.05
N PRO A 248 -3.62 -11.46 6.93
CA PRO A 248 -2.61 -12.53 7.05
C PRO A 248 -3.22 -13.84 7.58
N GLU A 249 -2.58 -14.97 7.25
CA GLU A 249 -2.87 -16.25 7.90
C GLU A 249 -2.51 -16.17 9.41
N PRO A 250 -3.25 -16.87 10.29
CA PRO A 250 -4.40 -17.74 10.03
C PRO A 250 -5.76 -16.99 9.99
N LEU A 251 -5.75 -15.67 9.89
CA LEU A 251 -6.94 -14.80 10.02
C LEU A 251 -7.60 -14.50 8.67
N ARG A 252 -7.16 -15.15 7.61
CA ARG A 252 -7.65 -14.93 6.25
C ARG A 252 -9.19 -14.98 6.18
N GLY A 253 -9.76 -14.07 5.37
CA GLY A 253 -11.21 -13.95 5.21
C GLY A 253 -11.88 -13.02 6.24
N ARG A 254 -11.20 -12.66 7.33
CA ARG A 254 -11.65 -11.63 8.29
C ARG A 254 -11.31 -10.21 7.81
N PRO A 255 -11.91 -9.15 8.36
CA PRO A 255 -11.45 -7.78 8.12
C PRO A 255 -9.98 -7.61 8.49
N ASN A 256 -9.22 -6.89 7.64
CA ASN A 256 -7.85 -6.50 7.94
C ASN A 256 -7.81 -5.12 8.59
N ALA A 257 -6.75 -4.83 9.32
CA ALA A 257 -6.54 -3.55 10.00
C ALA A 257 -5.04 -3.32 10.27
N PRO A 258 -4.58 -2.06 10.40
CA PRO A 258 -3.17 -1.73 10.67
C PRO A 258 -2.58 -2.46 11.89
N TYR A 259 -3.38 -2.76 12.90
CA TYR A 259 -2.91 -3.50 14.08
C TYR A 259 -2.57 -4.98 13.80
N LEU A 260 -2.77 -5.49 12.58
CA LEU A 260 -2.37 -6.84 12.18
C LEU A 260 -0.95 -6.90 11.55
N VAL A 261 -0.30 -5.75 11.31
CA VAL A 261 1.10 -5.68 10.86
C VAL A 261 2.03 -6.58 11.69
N PRO A 262 1.93 -6.67 13.05
CA PRO A 262 2.82 -7.53 13.82
C PRO A 262 2.80 -9.01 13.42
N ILE A 263 1.70 -9.52 12.89
CA ILE A 263 1.61 -10.90 12.38
C ILE A 263 2.50 -11.04 11.15
N THR A 264 2.39 -10.10 10.20
CA THR A 264 3.22 -10.09 8.98
C THR A 264 4.70 -9.92 9.32
N VAL A 265 5.04 -9.00 10.24
CA VAL A 265 6.44 -8.78 10.69
C VAL A 265 7.04 -10.05 11.29
N ARG A 266 6.33 -10.75 12.18
CA ARG A 266 6.82 -12.01 12.79
C ARG A 266 7.02 -13.09 11.74
N PHE A 267 6.11 -13.19 10.78
CA PHE A 267 6.26 -14.13 9.67
C PHE A 267 7.50 -13.79 8.83
N MET A 268 7.67 -12.52 8.45
CA MET A 268 8.83 -12.05 7.69
C MET A 268 10.14 -12.29 8.46
N ALA A 269 10.17 -12.03 9.76
CA ALA A 269 11.33 -12.27 10.61
C ALA A 269 11.71 -13.77 10.64
N ALA A 270 10.72 -14.66 10.77
CA ALA A 270 10.94 -16.10 10.72
C ALA A 270 11.51 -16.56 9.36
N GLU A 271 11.04 -15.99 8.24
CA GLU A 271 11.55 -16.28 6.89
C GLU A 271 13.03 -15.85 6.72
N LEU A 272 13.48 -14.82 7.45
CA LEU A 272 14.87 -14.35 7.45
C LEU A 272 15.74 -14.95 8.56
N GLY A 273 15.15 -15.73 9.48
CA GLY A 273 15.86 -16.21 10.66
C GLY A 273 16.29 -15.08 11.61
N MET A 274 15.52 -14.00 11.70
CA MET A 274 15.79 -12.81 12.51
C MET A 274 14.86 -12.71 13.71
N ASP A 275 15.24 -11.93 14.72
CA ASP A 275 14.32 -11.48 15.77
C ASP A 275 13.29 -10.51 15.20
N ALA A 276 12.02 -10.63 15.63
CA ALA A 276 10.94 -9.81 15.11
C ALA A 276 11.10 -8.30 15.44
N ASN A 277 11.67 -7.98 16.60
CA ASN A 277 11.91 -6.58 16.98
C ASN A 277 13.12 -5.99 16.24
N GLU A 278 14.14 -6.81 15.94
CA GLU A 278 15.25 -6.40 15.08
C GLU A 278 14.73 -6.03 13.68
N LEU A 279 13.93 -6.92 13.07
CA LEU A 279 13.33 -6.63 11.76
C LEU A 279 12.39 -5.42 11.84
N SER A 280 11.54 -5.33 12.86
CA SER A 280 10.64 -4.19 13.06
C SER A 280 11.39 -2.86 13.09
N GLY A 281 12.50 -2.80 13.81
CA GLY A 281 13.37 -1.62 13.85
C GLY A 281 14.00 -1.28 12.50
N GLN A 282 14.37 -2.29 11.68
CA GLN A 282 14.85 -2.07 10.32
C GLN A 282 13.75 -1.53 9.41
N LEU A 283 12.55 -2.13 9.45
CA LEU A 283 11.38 -1.69 8.69
C LEU A 283 11.00 -0.24 9.02
N ALA A 284 11.04 0.13 10.31
CA ALA A 284 10.79 1.51 10.74
C ALA A 284 11.80 2.50 10.15
N LYS A 285 13.10 2.15 10.13
CA LYS A 285 14.15 2.98 9.50
C LYS A 285 13.89 3.13 7.99
N ASN A 286 13.54 2.05 7.31
CA ASN A 286 13.25 2.05 5.89
C ASN A 286 12.04 2.95 5.59
N THR A 287 10.98 2.85 6.39
CA THR A 287 9.79 3.70 6.26
C THR A 287 10.14 5.18 6.39
N VAL A 288 10.94 5.55 7.39
CA VAL A 288 11.39 6.94 7.57
C VAL A 288 12.32 7.39 6.42
N ALA A 289 13.13 6.50 5.86
CA ALA A 289 13.97 6.82 4.69
C ALA A 289 13.12 7.12 3.44
N VAL A 290 11.96 6.49 3.30
CA VAL A 290 11.04 6.70 2.17
C VAL A 290 10.18 7.95 2.36
N TYR A 291 9.46 8.03 3.47
CA TYR A 291 8.39 9.03 3.68
C TYR A 291 8.78 10.19 4.59
N GLY A 292 9.97 10.15 5.17
CA GLY A 292 10.38 11.10 6.20
C GLY A 292 9.81 10.78 7.59
N SER A 293 10.04 11.68 8.55
CA SER A 293 9.56 11.49 9.92
C SER A 293 8.06 11.78 10.05
N TRP A 294 7.38 11.08 10.98
CA TRP A 294 5.99 11.36 11.37
C TRP A 294 5.88 12.56 12.35
N GLY A 295 6.94 12.86 13.09
CA GLY A 295 7.00 14.04 13.95
C GLY A 295 7.33 15.30 13.15
N SER A 296 6.69 16.40 13.49
CA SER A 296 7.00 17.74 13.02
C SER A 296 8.34 18.21 13.58
#